data_e6077d15501a7d23ee31f7cb784c7722
#
_entry.id   e6077d15501a7d23ee31f7cb784c7722
#
_cell.length_a   1.000
_cell.length_b   1.000
_cell.length_c   1.000
_cell.angle_alpha   90.00
_cell.angle_beta   90.00
_cell.angle_gamma   90.00
#
_symmetry.space_group_name_H-M   'P 1'
#
loop_
_entity.id
_entity.type
_entity.pdbx_description
1 polymer ?
#
loop_
_entity_poly.entity_id
_entity_poly.type
_entity_poly.pdbx_seq_one_letter_code
_entity_poly.pdbx_strand_id
1 'polypeptide(L)'
;MKLKSLINDKKLSIDNINIVGLSENSKEIKKNYIFFIKETKNFKSSYIDEAVNNGAKLIIYSKDCQLNIKKYNKLCYFYAVDDIDRAISKLSEKFHKVKKNKIKIYGITGTNGKSTVSNFIAQLITLQKEKAGLIGTLGNGIYPKLSQKNLTTPNIINVNKYISQFFNKKASTVVIEASSHGIKQNRIQGINFDTVIFTNLTHDHLDYHKNMKDYYNTKLKLFTKYKSKRKIICIDNYYGKKIYKDIKNRNKVKTVSISNSKADFYASDITYYRYGIKFKIHSNYGDKEINIKMFGEFNVINILLAVASLS
;
A
#
# COMPACT_ATOMS: atom_id res chain seq x y z
N MET A 1 -1.81 10.41 -22.73
CA MET A 1 -3.30 10.28 -22.58
C MET A 1 -3.92 11.66 -22.75
N LYS A 2 -5.02 11.80 -23.50
CA LYS A 2 -5.67 13.13 -23.68
C LYS A 2 -6.19 13.65 -22.34
N LEU A 3 -5.96 14.94 -22.03
CA LEU A 3 -6.37 15.54 -20.77
C LEU A 3 -7.88 15.47 -20.57
N LYS A 4 -8.67 15.72 -21.63
CA LYS A 4 -10.14 15.58 -21.61
C LYS A 4 -10.60 14.18 -21.18
N SER A 5 -9.83 13.13 -21.50
CA SER A 5 -10.14 11.78 -21.02
C SER A 5 -9.74 11.53 -19.57
N LEU A 6 -8.85 12.34 -18.97
CA LEU A 6 -8.49 12.26 -17.56
C LEU A 6 -9.48 13.02 -16.69
N ILE A 7 -9.77 14.27 -17.07
CA ILE A 7 -10.64 15.18 -16.31
C ILE A 7 -11.85 15.48 -17.21
N ASN A 8 -13.00 14.93 -16.82
CA ASN A 8 -14.25 15.16 -17.53
C ASN A 8 -14.97 16.37 -16.91
N ASP A 9 -14.40 17.57 -17.09
CA ASP A 9 -15.01 18.82 -16.65
C ASP A 9 -15.19 19.75 -17.85
N LYS A 10 -16.45 20.10 -18.14
CA LYS A 10 -16.83 21.01 -19.23
C LYS A 10 -16.27 22.44 -19.06
N LYS A 11 -15.92 22.82 -17.82
CA LYS A 11 -15.33 24.14 -17.52
C LYS A 11 -13.86 24.26 -17.94
N LEU A 12 -13.19 23.14 -18.15
CA LEU A 12 -11.85 23.11 -18.70
C LEU A 12 -11.93 23.01 -20.22
N SER A 13 -12.00 24.14 -20.90
CA SER A 13 -11.91 24.21 -22.39
C SER A 13 -10.46 23.90 -22.84
N ILE A 14 -9.96 22.75 -22.44
CA ILE A 14 -8.58 22.33 -22.71
C ILE A 14 -8.62 21.26 -23.79
N ASP A 15 -8.60 21.72 -25.04
CA ASP A 15 -8.60 20.81 -26.17
C ASP A 15 -7.24 20.17 -26.41
N ASN A 16 -7.28 18.88 -26.67
CA ASN A 16 -6.22 18.06 -27.31
C ASN A 16 -4.84 17.98 -26.65
N ILE A 17 -4.67 18.34 -25.38
CA ILE A 17 -3.38 18.21 -24.70
C ILE A 17 -3.13 16.74 -24.33
N ASN A 18 -1.99 16.21 -24.77
CA ASN A 18 -1.52 14.91 -24.35
C ASN A 18 -0.70 15.00 -23.06
N ILE A 19 -1.22 14.44 -21.98
CA ILE A 19 -0.48 14.26 -20.72
C ILE A 19 0.38 13.01 -20.82
N VAL A 20 1.66 13.15 -20.46
CA VAL A 20 2.66 12.08 -20.55
C VAL A 20 3.19 11.63 -19.19
N GLY A 21 2.85 12.35 -18.11
CA GLY A 21 3.23 11.96 -16.75
C GLY A 21 2.49 12.73 -15.66
N LEU A 22 2.62 12.21 -14.45
CA LEU A 22 2.04 12.73 -13.22
C LEU A 22 3.12 12.78 -12.14
N SER A 23 3.22 13.85 -11.36
CA SER A 23 4.08 13.87 -10.16
C SER A 23 3.57 14.82 -9.07
N GLU A 24 3.92 14.50 -7.82
CA GLU A 24 3.80 15.35 -6.63
C GLU A 24 5.13 16.06 -6.30
N ASN A 25 6.17 15.84 -7.11
CA ASN A 25 7.51 16.44 -6.94
C ASN A 25 7.82 17.35 -8.12
N SER A 26 8.00 18.64 -7.88
CA SER A 26 8.31 19.65 -8.89
C SER A 26 9.57 19.33 -9.71
N LYS A 27 10.58 18.71 -9.08
CA LYS A 27 11.84 18.30 -9.74
C LYS A 27 11.67 17.15 -10.75
N GLU A 28 10.62 16.34 -10.61
CA GLU A 28 10.32 15.24 -11.52
C GLU A 28 9.44 15.65 -12.70
N ILE A 29 8.92 16.86 -12.67
CA ILE A 29 8.07 17.40 -13.75
C ILE A 29 8.85 17.51 -15.04
N LYS A 30 8.18 17.14 -16.14
CA LYS A 30 8.64 17.28 -17.52
C LYS A 30 7.52 17.88 -18.36
N LYS A 31 7.85 18.26 -19.59
CA LYS A 31 6.87 18.79 -20.56
C LYS A 31 5.59 17.92 -20.62
N ASN A 32 4.44 18.56 -20.53
CA ASN A 32 3.12 17.92 -20.57
C ASN A 32 2.82 16.99 -19.36
N TYR A 33 3.42 17.24 -18.19
CA TYR A 33 3.03 16.57 -16.95
C TYR A 33 1.88 17.30 -16.26
N ILE A 34 1.18 16.56 -15.38
CA ILE A 34 0.33 17.12 -14.33
C ILE A 34 1.15 17.16 -13.04
N PHE A 35 1.22 18.34 -12.43
CA PHE A 35 1.78 18.54 -11.12
C PHE A 35 0.66 18.61 -10.09
N PHE A 36 0.78 17.87 -8.97
CA PHE A 36 -0.17 17.90 -7.87
C PHE A 36 0.46 18.62 -6.68
N ILE A 37 -0.22 19.66 -6.21
CA ILE A 37 0.17 20.39 -4.99
C ILE A 37 -0.54 19.78 -3.80
N LYS A 38 0.24 19.14 -2.93
CA LYS A 38 -0.17 18.84 -1.55
C LYS A 38 0.43 19.90 -0.64
N GLU A 39 -0.43 20.72 -0.05
CA GLU A 39 0.01 21.67 0.95
C GLU A 39 0.52 20.92 2.19
N THR A 40 1.80 21.03 2.44
CA THR A 40 2.47 20.48 3.62
C THR A 40 3.10 21.65 4.36
N LYS A 41 3.47 21.44 5.62
CA LYS A 41 4.21 22.47 6.41
C LYS A 41 5.46 23.01 5.69
N ASN A 42 6.01 22.24 4.74
CA ASN A 42 7.22 22.60 3.99
C ASN A 42 6.91 23.02 2.54
N PHE A 43 5.66 23.31 2.20
CA PHE A 43 5.31 23.80 0.87
C PHE A 43 5.91 25.18 0.63
N LYS A 44 6.55 25.37 -0.52
CA LYS A 44 7.10 26.65 -0.97
C LYS A 44 6.51 27.02 -2.32
N SER A 45 6.15 28.29 -2.53
CA SER A 45 5.65 28.78 -3.81
C SER A 45 6.63 28.55 -4.97
N SER A 46 7.95 28.53 -4.69
CA SER A 46 9.00 28.21 -5.66
C SER A 46 8.84 26.83 -6.31
N TYR A 47 8.14 25.87 -5.69
CA TYR A 47 7.84 24.58 -6.32
C TYR A 47 6.87 24.71 -7.51
N ILE A 48 6.01 25.75 -7.50
CA ILE A 48 5.15 26.06 -8.65
C ILE A 48 6.00 26.62 -9.79
N ASP A 49 6.91 27.59 -9.48
CA ASP A 49 7.83 28.16 -10.47
C ASP A 49 8.65 27.02 -11.13
N GLU A 50 9.23 26.13 -10.30
CA GLU A 50 10.01 24.99 -10.78
C GLU A 50 9.18 24.05 -11.67
N ALA A 51 7.96 23.71 -11.26
CA ALA A 51 7.09 22.82 -12.03
C ALA A 51 6.69 23.44 -13.38
N VAL A 52 6.37 24.74 -13.40
CA VAL A 52 6.00 25.46 -14.63
C VAL A 52 7.20 25.55 -15.56
N ASN A 53 8.38 25.91 -15.05
CA ASN A 53 9.61 26.00 -15.82
C ASN A 53 10.03 24.62 -16.40
N ASN A 54 9.78 23.54 -15.69
CA ASN A 54 9.99 22.17 -16.13
C ASN A 54 8.92 21.68 -17.14
N GLY A 55 7.89 22.49 -17.43
CA GLY A 55 6.90 22.23 -18.46
C GLY A 55 5.64 21.51 -17.97
N ALA A 56 5.26 21.71 -16.70
CA ALA A 56 3.93 21.31 -16.23
C ALA A 56 2.86 21.92 -17.11
N LYS A 57 1.91 21.12 -17.59
CA LYS A 57 0.81 21.61 -18.41
C LYS A 57 -0.46 21.88 -17.62
N LEU A 58 -0.62 21.18 -16.51
CA LEU A 58 -1.72 21.37 -15.57
C LEU A 58 -1.18 21.23 -14.14
N ILE A 59 -1.62 22.13 -13.28
CA ILE A 59 -1.40 22.07 -11.83
C ILE A 59 -2.75 21.83 -11.16
N ILE A 60 -2.82 20.76 -10.34
CA ILE A 60 -4.02 20.42 -9.56
C ILE A 60 -3.70 20.67 -8.09
N TYR A 61 -4.59 21.39 -7.41
CA TYR A 61 -4.39 21.82 -6.03
C TYR A 61 -5.70 21.79 -5.23
N SER A 62 -5.62 21.79 -3.88
CA SER A 62 -6.82 21.91 -3.04
C SER A 62 -7.42 23.32 -3.14
N LYS A 63 -8.75 23.44 -3.14
CA LYS A 63 -9.44 24.75 -3.08
C LYS A 63 -9.06 25.59 -1.85
N ASP A 64 -8.65 24.93 -0.78
CA ASP A 64 -8.23 25.61 0.46
C ASP A 64 -6.85 26.30 0.33
N CYS A 65 -6.07 25.95 -0.73
CA CYS A 65 -4.77 26.57 -0.98
C CYS A 65 -4.91 27.97 -1.56
N GLN A 66 -4.33 28.94 -0.91
CA GLN A 66 -4.24 30.33 -1.42
C GLN A 66 -3.05 30.45 -2.37
N LEU A 67 -3.25 30.27 -3.66
CA LEU A 67 -2.21 30.36 -4.67
C LEU A 67 -2.36 31.61 -5.51
N ASN A 68 -1.27 32.36 -5.71
CA ASN A 68 -1.24 33.45 -6.72
C ASN A 68 -1.05 32.85 -8.12
N ILE A 69 -2.15 32.40 -8.74
CA ILE A 69 -2.11 31.74 -10.05
C ILE A 69 -2.04 32.70 -11.24
N LYS A 70 -2.36 34.00 -11.04
CA LYS A 70 -2.40 35.01 -12.14
C LYS A 70 -1.07 35.10 -12.90
N LYS A 71 0.05 34.96 -12.18
CA LYS A 71 1.42 34.96 -12.73
C LYS A 71 1.65 33.90 -13.83
N TYR A 72 0.89 32.82 -13.83
CA TYR A 72 1.14 31.63 -14.67
C TYR A 72 0.10 31.40 -15.77
N ASN A 73 -0.94 32.26 -15.90
CA ASN A 73 -2.12 32.03 -16.74
C ASN A 73 -1.83 31.72 -18.23
N LYS A 74 -0.69 32.16 -18.77
CA LYS A 74 -0.31 31.88 -20.18
C LYS A 74 0.57 30.63 -20.32
N LEU A 75 1.09 30.07 -19.22
CA LEU A 75 2.11 29.02 -19.23
C LEU A 75 1.53 27.65 -18.86
N CYS A 76 0.61 27.62 -17.89
CA CYS A 76 0.07 26.41 -17.30
C CYS A 76 -1.39 26.57 -16.90
N TYR A 77 -2.17 25.52 -16.98
CA TYR A 77 -3.55 25.49 -16.48
C TYR A 77 -3.57 25.16 -14.99
N PHE A 78 -4.59 25.67 -14.29
CA PHE A 78 -4.77 25.42 -12.86
C PHE A 78 -6.17 24.85 -12.62
N TYR A 79 -6.26 23.80 -11.81
CA TYR A 79 -7.51 23.13 -11.49
C TYR A 79 -7.63 22.88 -9.99
N ALA A 80 -8.59 23.54 -9.35
CA ALA A 80 -8.85 23.40 -7.94
C ALA A 80 -9.79 22.21 -7.67
N VAL A 81 -9.49 21.43 -6.63
CA VAL A 81 -10.29 20.27 -6.20
C VAL A 81 -10.58 20.33 -4.70
N ASP A 82 -11.69 19.71 -4.26
CA ASP A 82 -12.05 19.66 -2.84
C ASP A 82 -11.16 18.70 -2.03
N ASP A 83 -10.76 17.58 -2.63
CA ASP A 83 -9.93 16.55 -2.00
C ASP A 83 -8.79 16.16 -2.95
N ILE A 84 -7.62 16.70 -2.66
CA ILE A 84 -6.41 16.49 -3.49
C ILE A 84 -5.95 15.03 -3.48
N ASP A 85 -6.02 14.33 -2.34
CA ASP A 85 -5.60 12.94 -2.23
C ASP A 85 -6.49 12.01 -3.06
N ARG A 86 -7.80 12.26 -3.03
CA ARG A 86 -8.77 11.55 -3.86
C ARG A 86 -8.57 11.85 -5.35
N ALA A 87 -8.27 13.09 -5.70
CA ALA A 87 -7.98 13.49 -7.08
C ALA A 87 -6.73 12.79 -7.60
N ILE A 88 -5.61 12.82 -6.86
CA ILE A 88 -4.36 12.12 -7.22
C ILE A 88 -4.61 10.63 -7.42
N SER A 89 -5.31 9.99 -6.48
CA SER A 89 -5.61 8.56 -6.55
C SER A 89 -6.42 8.22 -7.82
N LYS A 90 -7.51 8.93 -8.08
CA LYS A 90 -8.38 8.69 -9.23
C LYS A 90 -7.68 8.97 -10.57
N LEU A 91 -6.95 10.07 -10.65
CA LEU A 91 -6.27 10.45 -11.88
C LEU A 91 -5.10 9.53 -12.20
N SER A 92 -4.32 9.14 -11.19
CA SER A 92 -3.22 8.19 -11.38
C SER A 92 -3.71 6.79 -11.76
N GLU A 93 -4.81 6.32 -11.16
CA GLU A 93 -5.46 5.06 -11.54
C GLU A 93 -5.87 5.07 -13.02
N LYS A 94 -6.53 6.14 -13.45
CA LYS A 94 -7.01 6.31 -14.83
C LYS A 94 -5.85 6.46 -15.81
N PHE A 95 -4.85 7.27 -15.46
CA PHE A 95 -3.64 7.48 -16.26
C PHE A 95 -2.86 6.19 -16.50
N HIS A 96 -2.64 5.41 -15.45
CA HIS A 96 -1.94 4.12 -15.52
C HIS A 96 -2.83 2.96 -15.96
N LYS A 97 -4.12 3.19 -16.25
CA LYS A 97 -5.10 2.16 -16.70
C LYS A 97 -5.15 0.95 -15.76
N VAL A 98 -5.17 1.20 -14.46
CA VAL A 98 -5.15 0.13 -13.44
C VAL A 98 -6.39 -0.76 -13.54
N LYS A 99 -6.18 -2.08 -13.65
CA LYS A 99 -7.25 -3.09 -13.77
C LYS A 99 -7.56 -3.71 -12.40
N LYS A 100 -8.12 -2.91 -11.48
CA LYS A 100 -8.36 -3.29 -10.07
C LYS A 100 -9.08 -4.62 -9.87
N ASN A 101 -10.00 -5.00 -10.74
CA ASN A 101 -10.79 -6.22 -10.60
C ASN A 101 -10.13 -7.45 -11.24
N LYS A 102 -8.94 -7.30 -11.83
CA LYS A 102 -8.24 -8.36 -12.56
C LYS A 102 -6.95 -8.81 -11.90
N ILE A 103 -6.60 -8.21 -10.76
CA ILE A 103 -5.40 -8.53 -10.00
C ILE A 103 -5.74 -8.45 -8.50
N LYS A 104 -5.36 -9.46 -7.74
CA LYS A 104 -5.53 -9.47 -6.28
C LYS A 104 -4.54 -8.52 -5.63
N ILE A 105 -4.96 -7.75 -4.65
CA ILE A 105 -4.08 -6.81 -3.94
C ILE A 105 -4.10 -7.12 -2.44
N TYR A 106 -2.93 -7.40 -1.89
CA TYR A 106 -2.73 -7.69 -0.48
C TYR A 106 -1.99 -6.52 0.19
N GLY A 107 -2.47 -6.08 1.35
CA GLY A 107 -1.87 -5.01 2.13
C GLY A 107 -1.38 -5.54 3.48
N ILE A 108 -0.12 -5.33 3.80
CA ILE A 108 0.47 -5.82 5.05
C ILE A 108 0.91 -4.64 5.90
N THR A 109 0.44 -4.57 7.15
CA THR A 109 0.89 -3.58 8.12
C THR A 109 1.30 -4.21 9.44
N GLY A 110 2.13 -3.51 10.17
CA GLY A 110 2.67 -3.90 11.48
C GLY A 110 3.97 -3.15 11.74
N THR A 111 4.57 -3.33 12.91
CA THR A 111 5.91 -2.81 13.18
C THR A 111 6.94 -3.69 12.49
N ASN A 112 6.94 -4.98 12.79
CA ASN A 112 7.88 -5.98 12.27
C ASN A 112 7.17 -7.03 11.42
N GLY A 113 7.91 -7.78 10.61
CA GLY A 113 7.42 -8.93 9.85
C GLY A 113 6.77 -8.58 8.50
N LYS A 114 6.52 -7.32 8.16
CA LYS A 114 5.89 -6.93 6.88
C LYS A 114 6.61 -7.51 5.67
N SER A 115 7.91 -7.27 5.56
CA SER A 115 8.74 -7.73 4.42
C SER A 115 8.86 -9.25 4.38
N THR A 116 8.96 -9.90 5.53
CA THR A 116 9.02 -11.37 5.63
C THR A 116 7.71 -11.99 5.15
N VAL A 117 6.57 -11.52 5.67
CA VAL A 117 5.25 -12.01 5.26
C VAL A 117 4.99 -11.76 3.77
N SER A 118 5.36 -10.56 3.25
CA SER A 118 5.20 -10.26 1.83
C SER A 118 6.01 -11.19 0.93
N ASN A 119 7.25 -11.51 1.33
CA ASN A 119 8.08 -12.48 0.63
C ASN A 119 7.50 -13.91 0.69
N PHE A 120 7.04 -14.37 1.85
CA PHE A 120 6.44 -15.69 1.98
C PHE A 120 5.19 -15.83 1.10
N ILE A 121 4.32 -14.81 1.07
CA ILE A 121 3.16 -14.78 0.18
C ILE A 121 3.62 -14.88 -1.28
N ALA A 122 4.63 -14.10 -1.68
CA ALA A 122 5.13 -14.14 -3.05
C ALA A 122 5.75 -15.49 -3.42
N GLN A 123 6.47 -16.13 -2.50
CA GLN A 123 7.01 -17.48 -2.67
C GLN A 123 5.89 -18.50 -2.85
N LEU A 124 4.89 -18.51 -1.96
CA LEU A 124 3.76 -19.41 -2.03
C LEU A 124 2.98 -19.27 -3.34
N ILE A 125 2.76 -18.05 -3.83
CA ILE A 125 2.14 -17.77 -5.14
C ILE A 125 3.01 -18.33 -6.28
N THR A 126 4.34 -18.16 -6.18
CA THR A 126 5.27 -18.65 -7.21
C THR A 126 5.31 -20.18 -7.25
N LEU A 127 5.19 -20.85 -6.09
CA LEU A 127 5.04 -22.31 -6.03
C LEU A 127 3.78 -22.82 -6.73
N GLN A 128 2.72 -21.98 -6.77
CA GLN A 128 1.50 -22.25 -7.54
C GLN A 128 1.65 -21.95 -9.05
N LYS A 129 2.87 -21.69 -9.54
CA LYS A 129 3.21 -21.30 -10.93
C LYS A 129 2.58 -19.98 -11.36
N GLU A 130 2.21 -19.12 -10.40
CA GLU A 130 1.72 -17.78 -10.63
C GLU A 130 2.81 -16.72 -10.36
N LYS A 131 2.60 -15.48 -10.81
CA LYS A 131 3.53 -14.37 -10.58
C LYS A 131 2.98 -13.44 -9.52
N ALA A 132 3.82 -13.05 -8.57
CA ALA A 132 3.52 -12.04 -7.55
C ALA A 132 4.34 -10.77 -7.79
N GLY A 133 3.68 -9.61 -7.77
CA GLY A 133 4.32 -8.31 -7.67
C GLY A 133 4.52 -7.93 -6.20
N LEU A 134 5.67 -7.38 -5.85
CA LEU A 134 5.96 -6.82 -4.54
C LEU A 134 6.16 -5.31 -4.61
N ILE A 135 5.63 -4.61 -3.61
CA ILE A 135 5.87 -3.19 -3.35
C ILE A 135 6.22 -3.06 -1.87
N GLY A 136 7.49 -2.84 -1.55
CA GLY A 136 7.93 -2.84 -0.17
C GLY A 136 9.39 -2.46 0.05
N THR A 137 9.85 -2.68 1.26
CA THR A 137 11.20 -2.30 1.74
C THR A 137 12.30 -2.98 0.95
N LEU A 138 12.14 -4.25 0.58
CA LEU A 138 13.13 -5.01 -0.18
C LEU A 138 13.18 -4.59 -1.66
N GLY A 139 12.26 -3.76 -2.09
CA GLY A 139 12.18 -3.25 -3.46
C GLY A 139 10.81 -3.47 -4.09
N ASN A 140 10.70 -3.00 -5.35
CA ASN A 140 9.48 -3.11 -6.15
C ASN A 140 9.76 -3.91 -7.41
N GLY A 141 8.94 -4.92 -7.70
CA GLY A 141 9.15 -5.77 -8.88
C GLY A 141 8.29 -7.02 -8.88
N ILE A 142 8.47 -7.83 -9.91
CA ILE A 142 7.95 -9.21 -9.93
C ILE A 142 8.94 -10.10 -9.17
N TYR A 143 8.45 -10.78 -8.14
CA TYR A 143 9.26 -11.70 -7.36
C TYR A 143 9.88 -12.80 -8.27
N PRO A 144 11.16 -13.20 -8.09
CA PRO A 144 12.12 -12.70 -7.09
C PRO A 144 12.93 -11.46 -7.54
N LYS A 145 12.71 -10.92 -8.74
CA LYS A 145 13.47 -9.78 -9.31
C LYS A 145 12.90 -8.46 -8.84
N LEU A 146 13.47 -7.91 -7.76
CA LEU A 146 13.06 -6.64 -7.17
C LEU A 146 14.11 -5.56 -7.45
N SER A 147 13.66 -4.32 -7.68
CA SER A 147 14.52 -3.13 -7.77
C SER A 147 14.39 -2.33 -6.49
N GLN A 148 15.51 -2.12 -5.79
CA GLN A 148 15.54 -1.38 -4.53
C GLN A 148 15.05 0.06 -4.71
N LYS A 149 14.30 0.59 -3.74
CA LYS A 149 13.75 1.94 -3.71
C LYS A 149 13.79 2.50 -2.29
N ASN A 150 13.77 3.82 -2.16
CA ASN A 150 13.99 4.50 -0.88
C ASN A 150 12.79 4.46 0.08
N LEU A 151 11.61 4.04 -0.36
CA LEU A 151 10.38 4.08 0.45
C LEU A 151 9.71 2.72 0.48
N THR A 152 9.41 2.23 1.69
CA THR A 152 8.61 1.02 1.90
C THR A 152 7.26 1.09 1.18
N THR A 153 6.57 2.23 1.27
CA THR A 153 5.31 2.49 0.56
C THR A 153 5.50 3.74 -0.30
N PRO A 154 5.64 3.61 -1.62
CA PRO A 154 5.72 4.75 -2.53
C PRO A 154 4.45 5.61 -2.51
N ASN A 155 4.47 6.79 -3.12
CA ASN A 155 3.26 7.59 -3.31
C ASN A 155 2.25 6.87 -4.22
N ILE A 156 0.98 7.28 -4.17
CA ILE A 156 -0.11 6.60 -4.86
C ILE A 156 0.05 6.58 -6.39
N ILE A 157 0.73 7.57 -6.97
CA ILE A 157 1.01 7.59 -8.41
C ILE A 157 1.91 6.40 -8.78
N ASN A 158 2.98 6.19 -8.02
CA ASN A 158 3.90 5.09 -8.22
C ASN A 158 3.28 3.73 -7.86
N VAL A 159 2.46 3.64 -6.80
CA VAL A 159 1.72 2.41 -6.47
C VAL A 159 0.83 2.01 -7.65
N ASN A 160 0.03 2.92 -8.20
CA ASN A 160 -0.81 2.65 -9.36
C ASN A 160 -0.01 2.26 -10.61
N LYS A 161 1.12 2.93 -10.83
CA LYS A 161 2.06 2.58 -11.92
C LYS A 161 2.56 1.15 -11.78
N TYR A 162 3.03 0.75 -10.59
CA TYR A 162 3.53 -0.61 -10.35
C TYR A 162 2.42 -1.66 -10.50
N ILE A 163 1.22 -1.43 -9.95
CA ILE A 163 0.10 -2.36 -10.11
C ILE A 163 -0.19 -2.59 -11.59
N SER A 164 -0.25 -1.52 -12.39
CA SER A 164 -0.48 -1.63 -13.84
C SER A 164 0.65 -2.37 -14.54
N GLN A 165 1.91 -2.07 -14.22
CA GLN A 165 3.07 -2.76 -14.80
C GLN A 165 3.10 -4.24 -14.44
N PHE A 166 2.76 -4.61 -13.19
CA PHE A 166 2.74 -6.00 -12.76
C PHE A 166 1.60 -6.77 -13.42
N PHE A 167 0.43 -6.16 -13.55
CA PHE A 167 -0.68 -6.74 -14.31
C PHE A 167 -0.27 -7.04 -15.78
N ASN A 168 0.38 -6.09 -16.45
CA ASN A 168 0.85 -6.28 -17.83
C ASN A 168 1.92 -7.39 -17.94
N LYS A 169 2.68 -7.64 -16.86
CA LYS A 169 3.64 -8.75 -16.74
C LYS A 169 2.99 -10.08 -16.29
N LYS A 170 1.65 -10.16 -16.29
CA LYS A 170 0.87 -11.33 -15.92
C LYS A 170 0.99 -11.72 -14.44
N ALA A 171 1.19 -10.76 -13.53
CA ALA A 171 1.05 -11.02 -12.11
C ALA A 171 -0.43 -11.22 -11.75
N SER A 172 -0.73 -12.28 -10.99
CA SER A 172 -2.06 -12.55 -10.45
C SER A 172 -2.33 -11.76 -9.17
N THR A 173 -1.26 -11.44 -8.44
CA THR A 173 -1.32 -10.81 -7.13
C THR A 173 -0.26 -9.73 -6.98
N VAL A 174 -0.59 -8.65 -6.28
CA VAL A 174 0.35 -7.62 -5.80
C VAL A 174 0.30 -7.56 -4.30
N VAL A 175 1.45 -7.66 -3.65
CA VAL A 175 1.59 -7.53 -2.20
C VAL A 175 2.23 -6.19 -1.89
N ILE A 176 1.59 -5.39 -1.03
CA ILE A 176 2.00 -4.02 -0.68
C ILE A 176 2.30 -3.95 0.80
N GLU A 177 3.51 -3.57 1.16
CA GLU A 177 3.83 -3.19 2.53
C GLU A 177 3.24 -1.81 2.83
N ALA A 178 2.16 -1.78 3.62
CA ALA A 178 1.48 -0.56 4.06
C ALA A 178 2.12 -0.04 5.36
N SER A 179 3.18 0.75 5.24
CA SER A 179 3.83 1.41 6.38
C SER A 179 2.89 2.42 7.04
N SER A 180 3.10 2.74 8.30
CA SER A 180 2.29 3.75 9.00
C SER A 180 2.40 5.12 8.35
N HIS A 181 3.58 5.51 7.88
CA HIS A 181 3.78 6.71 7.07
C HIS A 181 2.94 6.66 5.79
N GLY A 182 2.97 5.53 5.07
CA GLY A 182 2.19 5.34 3.85
C GLY A 182 0.68 5.46 4.06
N ILE A 183 0.17 4.88 5.16
CA ILE A 183 -1.24 4.98 5.54
C ILE A 183 -1.60 6.42 5.94
N LYS A 184 -0.79 7.07 6.80
CA LYS A 184 -1.04 8.42 7.29
C LYS A 184 -0.99 9.47 6.19
N GLN A 185 -0.10 9.29 5.21
CA GLN A 185 0.08 10.17 4.06
C GLN A 185 -0.80 9.80 2.85
N ASN A 186 -1.79 8.93 3.02
CA ASN A 186 -2.74 8.50 1.97
C ASN A 186 -2.07 7.89 0.72
N ARG A 187 -0.85 7.32 0.85
CA ARG A 187 -0.08 6.74 -0.29
C ARG A 187 -0.71 5.49 -0.90
N ILE A 188 -1.73 4.93 -0.25
CA ILE A 188 -2.53 3.79 -0.73
C ILE A 188 -4.01 4.15 -0.88
N GLN A 189 -4.33 5.45 -0.97
CA GLN A 189 -5.70 5.95 -1.12
C GLN A 189 -6.37 5.37 -2.37
N GLY A 190 -7.62 4.90 -2.22
CA GLY A 190 -8.40 4.34 -3.33
C GLY A 190 -8.01 2.93 -3.76
N ILE A 191 -7.02 2.30 -3.12
CA ILE A 191 -6.73 0.88 -3.33
C ILE A 191 -7.82 0.03 -2.68
N ASN A 192 -8.38 -0.92 -3.42
CA ASN A 192 -9.26 -1.96 -2.90
C ASN A 192 -8.44 -3.21 -2.66
N PHE A 193 -8.39 -3.68 -1.43
CA PHE A 193 -7.62 -4.86 -1.06
C PHE A 193 -8.48 -6.13 -1.16
N ASP A 194 -7.90 -7.21 -1.63
CA ASP A 194 -8.49 -8.55 -1.44
C ASP A 194 -8.24 -9.03 -0.02
N THR A 195 -7.02 -8.84 0.47
CA THR A 195 -6.64 -9.23 1.85
C THR A 195 -5.82 -8.13 2.51
N VAL A 196 -6.11 -7.82 3.77
CA VAL A 196 -5.26 -6.97 4.62
C VAL A 196 -4.76 -7.77 5.82
N ILE A 197 -3.50 -7.57 6.19
CA ILE A 197 -2.79 -8.40 7.16
C ILE A 197 -2.19 -7.50 8.24
N PHE A 198 -2.40 -7.88 9.52
CA PHE A 198 -1.75 -7.26 10.67
C PHE A 198 -0.76 -8.24 11.28
N THR A 199 0.50 -7.85 11.39
CA THR A 199 1.54 -8.66 12.01
C THR A 199 1.65 -8.40 13.51
N ASN A 200 2.05 -7.20 13.89
CA ASN A 200 2.22 -6.77 15.29
C ASN A 200 2.29 -5.24 15.40
N LEU A 201 2.27 -4.75 16.64
CA LEU A 201 2.58 -3.36 16.96
C LEU A 201 3.43 -3.30 18.23
N THR A 202 4.63 -2.79 18.11
CA THR A 202 5.57 -2.52 19.19
C THR A 202 6.00 -1.05 19.17
N HIS A 203 6.74 -0.59 20.16
CA HIS A 203 7.29 0.76 20.20
C HIS A 203 8.24 0.99 19.01
N ASP A 204 7.87 1.91 18.13
CA ASP A 204 8.65 2.31 16.95
C ASP A 204 8.04 3.59 16.35
N HIS A 205 8.81 4.32 15.55
CA HIS A 205 8.33 5.50 14.81
C HIS A 205 7.60 6.58 15.65
N LEU A 206 7.96 6.73 16.94
CA LEU A 206 7.39 7.77 17.82
C LEU A 206 7.92 9.17 17.51
N ASP A 207 8.98 9.27 16.73
CA ASP A 207 9.46 10.49 16.09
C ASP A 207 8.45 11.06 15.08
N TYR A 208 7.69 10.19 14.43
CA TYR A 208 6.67 10.54 13.44
C TYR A 208 5.24 10.52 14.00
N HIS A 209 4.94 9.60 14.90
CA HIS A 209 3.65 9.47 15.56
C HIS A 209 3.70 10.16 16.92
N LYS A 210 2.68 10.96 17.23
CA LYS A 210 2.60 11.70 18.51
C LYS A 210 2.71 10.78 19.75
N ASN A 211 2.17 9.57 19.65
CA ASN A 211 2.17 8.54 20.70
C ASN A 211 1.71 7.19 20.13
N MET A 212 1.74 6.13 20.95
CA MET A 212 1.29 4.79 20.58
C MET A 212 -0.18 4.73 20.16
N LYS A 213 -1.04 5.59 20.69
CA LYS A 213 -2.47 5.68 20.29
C LYS A 213 -2.61 6.20 18.86
N ASP A 214 -1.87 7.23 18.47
CA ASP A 214 -1.83 7.75 17.08
C ASP A 214 -1.27 6.69 16.12
N TYR A 215 -0.21 5.98 16.54
CA TYR A 215 0.40 4.91 15.76
C TYR A 215 -0.58 3.75 15.54
N TYR A 216 -1.25 3.29 16.61
CA TYR A 216 -2.31 2.29 16.55
C TYR A 216 -3.46 2.71 15.63
N ASN A 217 -4.02 3.90 15.85
CA ASN A 217 -5.13 4.41 15.07
C ASN A 217 -4.76 4.54 13.58
N THR A 218 -3.52 4.87 13.28
CA THR A 218 -3.04 4.92 11.89
C THR A 218 -3.07 3.54 11.24
N LYS A 219 -2.56 2.50 11.90
CA LYS A 219 -2.60 1.14 11.34
C LYS A 219 -4.03 0.58 11.29
N LEU A 220 -4.86 0.87 12.28
CA LEU A 220 -6.27 0.46 12.32
C LEU A 220 -7.04 0.95 11.08
N LYS A 221 -6.67 2.09 10.48
CA LYS A 221 -7.30 2.60 9.24
C LYS A 221 -7.26 1.58 8.11
N LEU A 222 -6.20 0.75 7.99
CA LEU A 222 -6.13 -0.28 6.95
C LEU A 222 -7.28 -1.28 7.04
N PHE A 223 -7.81 -1.52 8.25
CA PHE A 223 -8.87 -2.49 8.52
C PHE A 223 -10.27 -1.87 8.57
N THR A 224 -10.37 -0.56 8.78
CA THR A 224 -11.65 0.14 9.00
C THR A 224 -11.99 1.14 7.91
N LYS A 225 -11.00 1.82 7.32
CA LYS A 225 -11.20 2.87 6.32
C LYS A 225 -11.05 2.35 4.87
N TYR A 226 -10.15 1.38 4.66
CA TYR A 226 -9.91 0.81 3.34
C TYR A 226 -10.84 -0.37 3.06
N LYS A 227 -11.35 -0.46 1.83
CA LYS A 227 -12.15 -1.63 1.40
C LYS A 227 -11.27 -2.86 1.33
N SER A 228 -11.69 -3.94 1.98
CA SER A 228 -11.01 -5.24 1.93
C SER A 228 -12.02 -6.38 1.96
N LYS A 229 -11.73 -7.47 1.23
CA LYS A 229 -12.57 -8.67 1.23
C LYS A 229 -12.29 -9.55 2.45
N ARG A 230 -11.02 -9.66 2.86
CA ARG A 230 -10.56 -10.48 3.99
C ARG A 230 -9.58 -9.70 4.86
N LYS A 231 -9.53 -10.05 6.12
CA LYS A 231 -8.63 -9.46 7.12
C LYS A 231 -7.97 -10.58 7.90
N ILE A 232 -6.64 -10.59 7.97
CA ILE A 232 -5.86 -11.57 8.73
C ILE A 232 -5.17 -10.84 9.87
N ILE A 233 -5.35 -11.30 11.09
CA ILE A 233 -4.88 -10.59 12.28
C ILE A 233 -4.13 -11.55 13.20
N CYS A 234 -2.85 -11.27 13.47
CA CYS A 234 -2.12 -11.91 14.55
C CYS A 234 -2.65 -11.40 15.90
N ILE A 235 -3.16 -12.29 16.74
CA ILE A 235 -3.75 -11.98 18.05
C ILE A 235 -2.85 -12.32 19.24
N ASP A 236 -1.59 -12.62 19.02
CA ASP A 236 -0.65 -12.95 20.12
C ASP A 236 -0.23 -11.73 20.95
N ASN A 237 -0.44 -10.52 20.44
CA ASN A 237 -0.12 -9.30 21.14
C ASN A 237 -1.37 -8.46 21.48
N TYR A 238 -1.21 -7.54 22.44
CA TYR A 238 -2.27 -6.66 22.91
C TYR A 238 -2.97 -5.92 21.75
N TYR A 239 -2.20 -5.33 20.83
CA TYR A 239 -2.76 -4.51 19.74
C TYR A 239 -3.48 -5.36 18.68
N GLY A 240 -3.04 -6.59 18.44
CA GLY A 240 -3.75 -7.51 17.56
C GLY A 240 -5.12 -7.90 18.13
N LYS A 241 -5.16 -8.25 19.42
CA LYS A 241 -6.43 -8.49 20.14
C LYS A 241 -7.34 -7.27 20.09
N LYS A 242 -6.77 -6.07 20.27
CA LYS A 242 -7.49 -4.81 20.22
C LYS A 242 -8.05 -4.51 18.82
N ILE A 243 -7.27 -4.66 17.73
CA ILE A 243 -7.73 -4.51 16.34
C ILE A 243 -8.90 -5.47 16.07
N TYR A 244 -8.75 -6.75 16.48
CA TYR A 244 -9.80 -7.74 16.31
C TYR A 244 -11.10 -7.35 17.03
N LYS A 245 -10.99 -6.76 18.23
CA LYS A 245 -12.12 -6.25 19.01
C LYS A 245 -12.77 -5.01 18.35
N ASP A 246 -11.96 -4.10 17.83
CA ASP A 246 -12.42 -2.81 17.27
C ASP A 246 -13.06 -2.96 15.87
N ILE A 247 -12.86 -4.09 15.17
CA ILE A 247 -13.50 -4.35 13.88
C ILE A 247 -14.97 -4.76 14.09
N LYS A 248 -15.91 -3.95 13.58
CA LYS A 248 -17.37 -4.17 13.73
C LYS A 248 -17.87 -5.45 13.05
N ASN A 249 -17.41 -5.72 11.83
CA ASN A 249 -17.82 -6.92 11.07
C ASN A 249 -16.69 -7.95 11.07
N ARG A 250 -16.82 -9.02 11.87
CA ARG A 250 -15.82 -10.07 12.05
C ARG A 250 -15.96 -11.23 11.07
N ASN A 251 -17.04 -11.34 10.31
CA ASN A 251 -17.29 -12.48 9.41
C ASN A 251 -16.22 -12.64 8.32
N LYS A 252 -15.41 -11.57 8.07
CA LYS A 252 -14.33 -11.56 7.08
C LYS A 252 -12.94 -11.51 7.74
N VAL A 253 -12.88 -11.79 9.05
CA VAL A 253 -11.64 -11.77 9.83
C VAL A 253 -11.23 -13.20 10.11
N LYS A 254 -9.96 -13.51 9.85
CA LYS A 254 -9.27 -14.71 10.29
C LYS A 254 -8.19 -14.33 11.30
N THR A 255 -8.12 -15.06 12.36
CA THR A 255 -7.15 -14.88 13.44
C THR A 255 -5.99 -15.84 13.29
N VAL A 256 -4.80 -15.38 13.65
CA VAL A 256 -3.57 -16.17 13.64
C VAL A 256 -2.91 -16.09 15.00
N SER A 257 -2.45 -17.23 15.52
CA SER A 257 -1.80 -17.28 16.84
C SER A 257 -0.85 -18.46 16.97
N ILE A 258 0.16 -18.33 17.83
CA ILE A 258 0.98 -19.44 18.34
C ILE A 258 0.71 -19.72 19.81
N SER A 259 -0.06 -18.87 20.49
CA SER A 259 -0.38 -18.98 21.92
C SER A 259 -1.85 -19.30 22.20
N ASN A 260 -2.71 -19.30 21.19
CA ASN A 260 -4.16 -19.51 21.33
C ASN A 260 -4.70 -20.50 20.30
N SER A 261 -5.01 -21.72 20.74
CA SER A 261 -5.57 -22.79 19.90
C SER A 261 -7.00 -22.53 19.40
N LYS A 262 -7.68 -21.46 19.87
CA LYS A 262 -8.99 -21.04 19.35
C LYS A 262 -8.89 -20.08 18.16
N ALA A 263 -7.68 -19.73 17.73
CA ALA A 263 -7.50 -18.93 16.52
C ALA A 263 -7.84 -19.76 15.27
N ASP A 264 -8.28 -19.09 14.20
CA ASP A 264 -8.61 -19.76 12.92
C ASP A 264 -7.42 -20.49 12.32
N PHE A 265 -6.21 -19.98 12.53
CA PHE A 265 -4.93 -20.60 12.20
C PHE A 265 -4.03 -20.53 13.44
N TYR A 266 -3.58 -21.67 13.92
CA TYR A 266 -2.62 -21.69 15.03
C TYR A 266 -1.53 -22.72 14.81
N ALA A 267 -0.40 -22.54 15.51
CA ALA A 267 0.67 -23.52 15.52
C ALA A 267 0.79 -24.18 16.91
N SER A 268 1.06 -25.50 16.89
CA SER A 268 1.45 -26.28 18.06
C SER A 268 2.77 -27.02 17.82
N ASP A 269 3.26 -27.71 18.84
CA ASP A 269 4.44 -28.59 18.77
C ASP A 269 5.68 -27.90 18.20
N ILE A 270 5.86 -26.61 18.58
CA ILE A 270 6.98 -25.81 18.11
C ILE A 270 8.26 -26.32 18.77
N THR A 271 9.12 -26.95 17.97
CA THR A 271 10.39 -27.52 18.42
C THR A 271 11.55 -26.93 17.62
N TYR A 272 12.64 -26.63 18.34
CA TYR A 272 13.87 -26.13 17.75
C TYR A 272 14.86 -27.28 17.56
N TYR A 273 15.51 -27.31 16.43
CA TYR A 273 16.60 -28.23 16.13
C TYR A 273 17.78 -27.49 15.50
N ARG A 274 18.90 -28.20 15.28
CA ARG A 274 20.17 -27.59 14.86
C ARG A 274 20.05 -26.66 13.64
N TYR A 275 19.10 -26.90 12.72
CA TYR A 275 19.01 -26.22 11.43
C TYR A 275 17.69 -25.46 11.23
N GLY A 276 16.84 -25.36 12.25
CA GLY A 276 15.58 -24.65 12.09
C GLY A 276 14.51 -24.97 13.14
N ILE A 277 13.27 -24.84 12.72
CA ILE A 277 12.06 -25.01 13.54
C ILE A 277 11.12 -25.99 12.85
N LYS A 278 10.59 -26.94 13.64
CA LYS A 278 9.48 -27.81 13.26
C LYS A 278 8.26 -27.43 14.08
N PHE A 279 7.08 -27.39 13.44
CA PHE A 279 5.82 -27.09 14.09
C PHE A 279 4.65 -27.67 13.29
N LYS A 280 3.47 -27.75 13.92
CA LYS A 280 2.24 -28.17 13.27
C LYS A 280 1.30 -26.99 13.09
N ILE A 281 0.82 -26.75 11.89
CA ILE A 281 -0.25 -25.76 11.59
C ILE A 281 -1.58 -26.46 11.72
N HIS A 282 -2.53 -25.80 12.40
CA HIS A 282 -3.94 -26.20 12.49
C HIS A 282 -4.82 -25.14 11.85
N SER A 283 -5.82 -25.58 11.11
CA SER A 283 -6.84 -24.72 10.51
C SER A 283 -8.07 -25.51 10.11
N ASN A 284 -9.15 -24.82 9.76
CA ASN A 284 -10.35 -25.44 9.21
C ASN A 284 -10.12 -26.17 7.85
N TYR A 285 -8.94 -25.98 7.24
CA TYR A 285 -8.54 -26.64 6.00
C TYR A 285 -7.71 -27.93 6.24
N GLY A 286 -7.55 -28.30 7.50
CA GLY A 286 -6.75 -29.43 7.96
C GLY A 286 -5.46 -29.02 8.65
N ASP A 287 -4.77 -30.05 9.12
CA ASP A 287 -3.51 -29.94 9.85
C ASP A 287 -2.32 -30.23 8.93
N LYS A 288 -1.21 -29.53 9.15
CA LYS A 288 0.01 -29.76 8.38
C LYS A 288 1.26 -29.57 9.22
N GLU A 289 2.15 -30.56 9.21
CA GLU A 289 3.49 -30.43 9.78
C GLU A 289 4.39 -29.60 8.85
N ILE A 290 5.12 -28.66 9.41
CA ILE A 290 6.01 -27.74 8.71
C ILE A 290 7.40 -27.82 9.35
N ASN A 291 8.40 -27.89 8.49
CA ASN A 291 9.80 -27.86 8.86
C ASN A 291 10.50 -26.75 8.06
N ILE A 292 11.11 -25.80 8.73
CA ILE A 292 11.75 -24.64 8.11
C ILE A 292 13.19 -24.46 8.59
N LYS A 293 14.07 -24.08 7.68
CA LYS A 293 15.46 -23.72 7.99
C LYS A 293 15.58 -22.26 8.42
N MET A 294 14.80 -21.87 9.42
CA MET A 294 14.78 -20.52 9.99
C MET A 294 14.63 -20.61 11.51
N PHE A 295 15.03 -19.57 12.22
CA PHE A 295 14.96 -19.50 13.68
C PHE A 295 14.01 -18.40 14.13
N GLY A 296 13.52 -18.51 15.38
CA GLY A 296 12.66 -17.54 16.05
C GLY A 296 11.15 -17.75 15.79
N GLU A 297 10.39 -17.76 16.88
CA GLU A 297 8.91 -17.95 16.87
C GLU A 297 8.19 -16.93 15.99
N PHE A 298 8.76 -15.72 15.84
CA PHE A 298 8.20 -14.71 14.93
C PHE A 298 8.13 -15.19 13.49
N ASN A 299 9.00 -16.13 13.05
CA ASN A 299 8.92 -16.72 11.72
C ASN A 299 7.78 -17.74 11.61
N VAL A 300 7.44 -18.45 12.69
CA VAL A 300 6.22 -19.28 12.73
C VAL A 300 4.99 -18.41 12.52
N ILE A 301 4.86 -17.28 13.25
CA ILE A 301 3.78 -16.32 13.07
C ILE A 301 3.74 -15.77 11.63
N ASN A 302 4.89 -15.39 11.07
CA ASN A 302 4.96 -14.85 9.70
C ASN A 302 4.49 -15.88 8.65
N ILE A 303 4.83 -17.15 8.83
CA ILE A 303 4.36 -18.25 7.96
C ILE A 303 2.86 -18.46 8.12
N LEU A 304 2.34 -18.52 9.35
CA LEU A 304 0.91 -18.64 9.59
C LEU A 304 0.12 -17.51 8.91
N LEU A 305 0.62 -16.27 9.01
CA LEU A 305 0.00 -15.11 8.35
C LEU A 305 0.00 -15.25 6.81
N ALA A 306 1.10 -15.72 6.25
CA ALA A 306 1.21 -15.95 4.82
C ALA A 306 0.26 -17.06 4.35
N VAL A 307 0.23 -18.19 5.04
CA VAL A 307 -0.68 -19.33 4.74
C VAL A 307 -2.14 -18.90 4.87
N ALA A 308 -2.52 -18.27 5.99
CA ALA A 308 -3.88 -17.77 6.21
C ALA A 308 -4.33 -16.74 5.18
N SER A 309 -3.41 -16.02 4.54
CA SER A 309 -3.76 -15.03 3.53
C SER A 309 -4.13 -15.63 2.17
N LEU A 310 -3.74 -16.87 1.91
CA LEU A 310 -3.97 -17.58 0.65
C LEU A 310 -5.12 -18.60 0.72
N SER A 311 -5.63 -18.84 1.92
CA SER A 311 -6.76 -19.75 2.19
C SER A 311 -8.11 -19.17 1.78
#